data_0704f14cd2425e7ac05788225f9cbd51
#
_entry.id   0704f14cd2425e7ac05788225f9cbd51
#
_cell.length_a   1.000
_cell.length_b   1.000
_cell.length_c   1.000
_cell.angle_alpha   90.00
_cell.angle_beta   90.00
_cell.angle_gamma   90.00
#
_symmetry.space_group_name_H-M   'P 1'
#
loop_
_entity.id
_entity.type
_entity.pdbx_description
1 polymer ?
#
loop_
_entity_poly.entity_id
_entity_poly.type
_entity_poly.pdbx_seq_one_letter_code
_entity_poly.pdbx_strand_id
1 'polypeptide(L)'
;MFGSISVVCRWRLIATAAATALLCLAAVPTEAGCSKSVIMYNASWCPYCGQVRAILARNHIRYAVLDATSPQVQAIMVKRFGDTAVPRTLIGGMLVEGVDEARIKQLCR
;
A
#
# COMPACT_ATOMS: atom_id res chain seq x y z
N MET A 1 0.01 -9.13 -28.25
CA MET A 1 0.82 -9.54 -27.42
C MET A 1 0.29 -10.18 -26.26
N PHE A 2 -0.53 -9.63 -25.48
CA PHE A 2 -1.04 -10.30 -24.36
C PHE A 2 -1.92 -11.43 -24.71
N GLY A 3 -2.57 -11.37 -25.83
CA GLY A 3 -3.37 -12.45 -26.32
C GLY A 3 -2.57 -13.71 -26.49
N SER A 4 -1.28 -13.56 -26.78
CA SER A 4 -0.50 -14.75 -27.02
C SER A 4 -0.29 -15.55 -25.75
N ILE A 5 -0.25 -14.92 -24.60
CA ILE A 5 -0.13 -15.65 -23.35
C ILE A 5 -1.39 -16.45 -23.09
N SER A 6 -2.53 -15.83 -23.31
CA SER A 6 -3.79 -16.54 -23.14
C SER A 6 -3.92 -17.69 -24.11
N VAL A 7 -3.50 -17.46 -25.31
CA VAL A 7 -3.56 -18.51 -26.32
C VAL A 7 -2.66 -19.67 -25.94
N VAL A 8 -1.50 -19.38 -25.39
CA VAL A 8 -0.59 -20.43 -24.96
C VAL A 8 -1.23 -21.28 -23.88
N CYS A 9 -1.87 -20.66 -22.92
CA CYS A 9 -2.54 -21.42 -21.89
C CYS A 9 -3.64 -22.31 -22.49
N ARG A 10 -4.41 -21.76 -23.37
CA ARG A 10 -5.48 -22.52 -23.99
C ARG A 10 -4.95 -23.65 -24.85
N TRP A 11 -3.91 -23.34 -25.55
CA TRP A 11 -3.28 -24.33 -26.41
C TRP A 11 -2.80 -25.52 -25.58
N ARG A 12 -2.14 -25.22 -24.48
CA ARG A 12 -1.62 -26.28 -23.66
C ARG A 12 -2.70 -27.08 -22.96
N LEU A 13 -3.80 -26.42 -22.64
CA LEU A 13 -4.92 -27.14 -22.08
C LEU A 13 -5.46 -28.18 -23.03
N ILE A 14 -5.51 -27.83 -24.30
CA ILE A 14 -5.97 -28.78 -25.29
C ILE A 14 -5.00 -29.94 -25.41
N ALA A 15 -3.73 -29.64 -25.34
CA ALA A 15 -2.71 -30.66 -25.55
C ALA A 15 -2.56 -31.59 -24.37
N THR A 16 -2.44 -31.04 -23.16
CA THR A 16 -2.09 -31.85 -22.03
C THR A 16 -2.96 -31.65 -20.83
N ALA A 17 -4.11 -31.15 -21.06
CA ALA A 17 -5.11 -31.18 -20.05
C ALA A 17 -4.79 -30.50 -18.72
N ALA A 18 -4.97 -31.19 -17.65
CA ALA A 18 -5.12 -30.63 -16.35
C ALA A 18 -3.90 -29.92 -15.79
N ALA A 19 -2.74 -30.42 -16.05
CA ALA A 19 -1.53 -29.85 -15.46
C ALA A 19 -1.28 -28.41 -15.88
N THR A 20 -1.61 -28.09 -17.13
CA THR A 20 -1.38 -26.76 -17.63
C THR A 20 -2.39 -25.76 -17.08
N ALA A 21 -3.59 -26.23 -16.79
CA ALA A 21 -4.59 -25.36 -16.24
C ALA A 21 -4.17 -24.85 -14.87
N LEU A 22 -3.52 -25.70 -14.08
CA LEU A 22 -3.06 -25.29 -12.77
C LEU A 22 -2.04 -24.18 -12.85
N LEU A 23 -1.15 -24.23 -13.83
CA LEU A 23 -0.15 -23.19 -14.00
C LEU A 23 -0.78 -21.86 -14.34
N CYS A 24 -1.80 -21.87 -15.17
CA CYS A 24 -2.49 -20.64 -15.51
C CYS A 24 -3.19 -20.03 -14.32
N LEU A 25 -3.77 -20.85 -13.47
CA LEU A 25 -4.43 -20.36 -12.28
C LEU A 25 -3.44 -19.81 -11.28
N ALA A 26 -2.28 -20.43 -11.16
CA ALA A 26 -1.28 -19.98 -10.24
C ALA A 26 -0.69 -18.61 -10.62
N ALA A 27 -0.90 -18.17 -11.85
CA ALA A 27 -0.39 -16.90 -12.31
C ALA A 27 -1.30 -15.73 -11.94
N VAL A 28 -2.44 -15.96 -11.32
CA VAL A 28 -3.33 -14.88 -10.94
C VAL A 28 -2.70 -14.07 -9.82
N PRO A 29 -2.51 -12.76 -10.02
CA PRO A 29 -1.90 -11.93 -8.98
C PRO A 29 -2.84 -11.75 -7.80
N THR A 30 -2.25 -11.63 -6.63
CA THR A 30 -3.03 -11.33 -5.44
C THR A 30 -3.32 -9.85 -5.39
N GLU A 31 -4.47 -9.55 -4.88
CA GLU A 31 -4.84 -8.18 -4.64
C GLU A 31 -4.09 -7.65 -3.47
N ALA A 32 -3.58 -6.47 -3.58
CA ALA A 32 -2.77 -5.95 -2.50
C ALA A 32 -2.66 -4.45 -2.60
N GLY A 33 -2.51 -3.82 -1.47
CA GLY A 33 -2.07 -2.46 -1.42
C GLY A 33 -3.14 -1.42 -1.62
N CYS A 34 -2.72 -0.34 -2.21
CA CYS A 34 -3.51 0.86 -2.33
C CYS A 34 -3.25 1.44 -3.71
N SER A 35 -4.32 1.81 -4.42
CA SER A 35 -4.15 2.41 -5.73
C SER A 35 -3.78 3.88 -5.66
N LYS A 36 -3.84 4.46 -4.46
CA LYS A 36 -3.54 5.87 -4.26
C LYS A 36 -2.15 6.03 -3.66
N SER A 37 -1.58 7.22 -3.78
CA SER A 37 -0.30 7.50 -3.15
C SER A 37 -0.48 7.58 -1.64
N VAL A 38 0.48 7.04 -0.91
CA VAL A 38 0.44 7.00 0.55
C VAL A 38 1.73 7.60 1.09
N ILE A 39 1.60 8.57 1.97
CA ILE A 39 2.72 9.23 2.61
C ILE A 39 2.50 9.15 4.12
N MET A 40 3.49 8.67 4.83
CA MET A 40 3.41 8.58 6.28
C MET A 40 4.42 9.50 6.94
N TYR A 41 3.94 10.34 7.84
CA TYR A 41 4.79 11.17 8.68
C TYR A 41 5.13 10.38 9.92
N ASN A 42 6.40 10.10 10.11
CA ASN A 42 6.89 9.14 11.10
C ASN A 42 7.93 9.78 12.00
N ALA A 43 7.99 9.34 13.24
CA ALA A 43 9.06 9.71 14.15
C ALA A 43 9.60 8.45 14.81
N SER A 44 10.93 8.40 14.99
CA SER A 44 11.56 7.20 15.53
C SER A 44 11.16 6.92 16.97
N TRP A 45 10.81 7.96 17.73
CA TRP A 45 10.44 7.82 19.13
C TRP A 45 8.97 7.47 19.33
N CYS A 46 8.20 7.39 18.28
CA CYS A 46 6.73 7.31 18.35
C CYS A 46 6.28 5.85 18.27
N PRO A 47 5.73 5.28 19.36
CA PRO A 47 5.28 3.89 19.33
C PRO A 47 4.07 3.68 18.42
N TYR A 48 3.18 4.66 18.34
CA TYR A 48 2.01 4.53 17.45
C TYR A 48 2.41 4.58 15.99
N CYS A 49 3.51 5.24 15.68
CA CYS A 49 4.03 5.22 14.31
C CYS A 49 4.39 3.80 13.90
N GLY A 50 4.98 3.04 14.82
CA GLY A 50 5.26 1.63 14.57
C GLY A 50 4.02 0.82 14.30
N GLN A 51 2.93 1.12 15.00
CA GLN A 51 1.67 0.44 14.76
C GLN A 51 1.12 0.73 13.37
N VAL A 52 1.21 1.99 12.94
CA VAL A 52 0.76 2.35 11.59
C VAL A 52 1.61 1.68 10.53
N ARG A 53 2.93 1.65 10.73
CA ARG A 53 3.80 0.94 9.78
C ARG A 53 3.43 -0.54 9.68
N ALA A 54 3.09 -1.16 10.81
CA ALA A 54 2.67 -2.56 10.78
C ALA A 54 1.35 -2.74 10.03
N ILE A 55 0.42 -1.81 10.20
CA ILE A 55 -0.85 -1.83 9.47
C ILE A 55 -0.60 -1.75 7.97
N LEU A 56 0.24 -0.80 7.57
CA LEU A 56 0.54 -0.63 6.15
C LEU A 56 1.21 -1.88 5.58
N ALA A 57 2.12 -2.48 6.34
CA ALA A 57 2.83 -3.66 5.89
C ALA A 57 1.89 -4.86 5.73
N ARG A 58 1.05 -5.13 6.72
CA ARG A 58 0.18 -6.32 6.63
C ARG A 58 -0.94 -6.17 5.61
N ASN A 59 -1.22 -4.94 5.19
CA ASN A 59 -2.17 -4.70 4.11
C ASN A 59 -1.48 -4.52 2.77
N HIS A 60 -0.18 -4.79 2.71
CA HIS A 60 0.63 -4.70 1.50
C HIS A 60 0.57 -3.33 0.83
N ILE A 61 0.51 -2.29 1.62
CA ILE A 61 0.42 -0.92 1.13
C ILE A 61 1.83 -0.34 1.05
N ARG A 62 2.21 0.13 -0.13
CA ARG A 62 3.47 0.86 -0.31
C ARG A 62 3.26 2.30 0.13
N TYR A 63 4.26 2.86 0.76
CA TYR A 63 4.17 4.23 1.25
C TYR A 63 5.53 4.89 1.28
N ALA A 64 5.52 6.20 1.14
CA ALA A 64 6.71 7.01 1.35
C ALA A 64 6.71 7.46 2.80
N VAL A 65 7.90 7.54 3.40
CA VAL A 65 8.04 7.96 4.79
C VAL A 65 8.71 9.30 4.83
N LEU A 66 8.13 10.23 5.57
CA LEU A 66 8.73 11.51 5.85
C LEU A 66 9.07 11.57 7.34
N ASP A 67 10.30 11.96 7.63
CA ASP A 67 10.80 12.00 9.00
C ASP A 67 10.34 13.29 9.68
N ALA A 68 9.38 13.15 10.56
CA ALA A 68 8.80 14.30 11.26
C ALA A 68 9.73 14.90 12.31
N THR A 69 10.91 14.32 12.52
CA THR A 69 11.92 14.95 13.38
C THR A 69 12.81 15.89 12.59
N SER A 70 12.71 15.88 11.27
CA SER A 70 13.49 16.76 10.41
C SER A 70 12.86 18.16 10.40
N PRO A 71 13.67 19.21 10.54
CA PRO A 71 13.13 20.57 10.51
C PRO A 71 12.37 20.89 9.23
N GLN A 72 12.84 20.37 8.10
CA GLN A 72 12.19 20.62 6.83
C GLN A 72 10.78 20.00 6.79
N VAL A 73 10.66 18.79 7.29
CA VAL A 73 9.37 18.12 7.32
C VAL A 73 8.46 18.77 8.35
N GLN A 74 9.01 19.18 9.49
CA GLN A 74 8.22 19.89 10.49
C GLN A 74 7.63 21.17 9.93
N ALA A 75 8.40 21.92 9.16
CA ALA A 75 7.90 23.13 8.54
C ALA A 75 6.72 22.84 7.60
N ILE A 76 6.82 21.76 6.83
CA ILE A 76 5.75 21.34 5.94
C ILE A 76 4.51 20.96 6.75
N MET A 77 4.71 20.23 7.83
CA MET A 77 3.59 19.77 8.66
C MET A 77 2.87 20.94 9.32
N VAL A 78 3.61 21.90 9.85
CA VAL A 78 3.00 23.07 10.47
C VAL A 78 2.19 23.85 9.44
N LYS A 79 2.73 24.01 8.24
CA LYS A 79 2.03 24.73 7.20
C LYS A 79 0.77 24.01 6.75
N ARG A 80 0.83 22.68 6.69
CA ARG A 80 -0.27 21.89 6.15
C ARG A 80 -1.30 21.51 7.20
N PHE A 81 -0.86 21.19 8.40
CA PHE A 81 -1.72 20.65 9.46
C PHE A 81 -1.81 21.56 10.69
N GLY A 82 -0.93 22.53 10.81
CA GLY A 82 -0.92 23.40 11.97
C GLY A 82 -0.02 22.94 13.11
N ASP A 83 0.47 21.70 13.09
CA ASP A 83 1.35 21.19 14.10
C ASP A 83 2.16 20.00 13.55
N THR A 84 2.95 19.36 14.40
CA THR A 84 3.81 18.26 13.99
C THR A 84 3.44 16.93 14.65
N ALA A 85 2.19 16.75 14.98
CA ALA A 85 1.75 15.52 15.62
C ALA A 85 1.88 14.31 14.69
N VAL A 86 2.29 13.19 15.24
CA VAL A 86 2.46 11.93 14.51
C VAL A 86 1.78 10.80 15.29
N PRO A 87 1.42 9.70 14.63
CA PRO A 87 1.54 9.44 13.20
C PRO A 87 0.45 10.13 12.39
N ARG A 88 0.80 10.49 11.18
CA ARG A 88 -0.18 10.98 10.21
C ARG A 88 0.08 10.30 8.90
N THR A 89 -0.99 9.97 8.19
CA THR A 89 -0.88 9.29 6.90
C THR A 89 -1.78 10.02 5.91
N LEU A 90 -1.22 10.35 4.75
CA LEU A 90 -2.00 10.93 3.67
C LEU A 90 -2.21 9.85 2.62
N ILE A 91 -3.46 9.59 2.29
CA ILE A 91 -3.83 8.60 1.28
C ILE A 91 -4.60 9.32 0.19
N GLY A 92 -3.95 9.51 -0.95
CA GLY A 92 -4.53 10.28 -2.02
C GLY A 92 -4.91 11.67 -1.58
N GLY A 93 -4.14 12.26 -0.66
CA GLY A 93 -4.42 13.59 -0.12
C GLY A 93 -5.38 13.62 1.05
N MET A 94 -5.98 12.49 1.42
CA MET A 94 -6.89 12.43 2.55
C MET A 94 -6.11 12.08 3.82
N LEU A 95 -6.34 12.82 4.89
CA LEU A 95 -5.59 12.66 6.12
C LEU A 95 -6.18 11.59 7.01
N VAL A 96 -5.30 10.71 7.51
CA VAL A 96 -5.64 9.76 8.56
C VAL A 96 -4.74 10.09 9.75
N GLU A 97 -5.34 10.42 10.87
CA GLU A 97 -4.59 10.75 12.08
C GLU A 97 -4.60 9.56 13.03
N GLY A 98 -3.44 9.27 13.59
CA GLY A 98 -3.33 8.19 14.55
C GLY A 98 -3.40 6.81 13.94
N VAL A 99 -3.78 5.84 14.75
CA VAL A 99 -3.83 4.43 14.36
C VAL A 99 -5.27 4.09 14.01
N ASP A 100 -5.55 4.01 12.70
CA ASP A 100 -6.91 3.79 12.24
C ASP A 100 -6.88 2.90 10.99
N GLU A 101 -6.76 1.62 11.23
CA GLU A 101 -6.66 0.64 10.13
C GLU A 101 -7.91 0.63 9.26
N ALA A 102 -9.07 0.74 9.86
CA ALA A 102 -10.32 0.72 9.10
C ALA A 102 -10.37 1.88 8.10
N ARG A 103 -9.95 3.06 8.54
CA ARG A 103 -9.93 4.23 7.68
C ARG A 103 -8.91 4.09 6.56
N ILE A 104 -7.74 3.57 6.91
CA ILE A 104 -6.69 3.34 5.91
C ILE A 104 -7.20 2.41 4.82
N LYS A 105 -7.80 1.30 5.21
CA LYS A 105 -8.33 0.33 4.24
C LYS A 105 -9.46 0.92 3.42
N GLN A 106 -10.29 1.71 4.04
CA GLN A 106 -11.40 2.36 3.33
C GLN A 106 -10.89 3.29 2.24
N LEU A 107 -9.88 4.09 2.55
CA LEU A 107 -9.34 5.05 1.60
C LEU A 107 -8.54 4.38 0.48
N CYS A 108 -8.05 3.18 0.72
CA CYS A 108 -7.24 2.44 -0.25
C CYS A 108 -8.04 1.51 -1.16
N ARG A 109 -9.32 1.49 -1.03
CA ARG A 109 -10.14 0.65 -1.90
C ARG A 109 -10.17 1.13 -3.33
#